data_d9bb3dae36954ae38e8932c0991d33f2
#
_entry.id   d9bb3dae36954ae38e8932c0991d33f2
#
_cell.length_a   1.000
_cell.length_b   1.000
_cell.length_c   1.000
_cell.angle_alpha   90.00
_cell.angle_beta   90.00
_cell.angle_gamma   90.00
#
_symmetry.space_group_name_H-M   'P 1'
#
loop_
_entity.id
_entity.type
_entity.pdbx_description
1 polymer ?
#
loop_
_entity_poly.entity_id
_entity_poly.type
_entity_poly.pdbx_seq_one_letter_code
_entity_poly.pdbx_strand_id
1 'polypeptide(L)'
;MTSLRSSGISNHHRPIRANIHHLEALAFMFDSYRQFYGQSSDLSAATVFLQERLEKKQSVIFIAYHAEIAAGFVQLYPSFSSVSMKRLWILNDLFVRQEFRRQGVADNLLRETAKFAKEDGAKGLVLSTQKTNYFAQELYIKNGYKVDIEFQHYTLYF
;
A
#
# COMPACT_ATOMS: atom_id res chain seq x y z
N MET A 1 -4.86 37.04 25.00
CA MET A 1 -3.84 35.97 24.94
C MET A 1 -4.48 34.72 24.41
N THR A 2 -4.39 34.52 23.11
CA THR A 2 -5.05 33.39 22.39
C THR A 2 -4.01 32.33 22.19
N SER A 3 -4.14 31.21 22.92
CA SER A 3 -3.26 30.06 22.82
C SER A 3 -3.57 29.31 21.51
N LEU A 4 -2.66 29.36 20.57
CA LEU A 4 -2.63 28.51 19.39
C LEU A 4 -2.32 27.07 19.82
N ARG A 5 -3.33 26.23 19.85
CA ARG A 5 -3.13 24.78 19.95
C ARG A 5 -2.55 24.31 18.63
N SER A 6 -1.25 24.09 18.60
CA SER A 6 -0.60 23.35 17.53
C SER A 6 -1.14 21.91 17.58
N SER A 7 -1.90 21.53 16.56
CA SER A 7 -2.27 20.14 16.30
C SER A 7 -1.00 19.37 15.96
N GLY A 8 -0.38 18.79 16.97
CA GLY A 8 0.74 17.88 16.81
C GLY A 8 0.27 16.61 16.08
N ILE A 9 0.41 16.60 14.76
CA ILE A 9 0.38 15.35 13.99
C ILE A 9 1.62 14.60 14.43
N SER A 10 1.40 13.56 15.22
CA SER A 10 2.48 12.71 15.72
C SER A 10 3.20 12.10 14.51
N ASN A 11 4.47 12.45 14.34
CA ASN A 11 5.34 12.06 13.23
C ASN A 11 5.72 10.55 13.24
N HIS A 12 5.02 9.74 14.06
CA HIS A 12 5.44 8.38 14.39
C HIS A 12 5.24 7.33 13.26
N HIS A 13 4.51 7.66 12.19
CA HIS A 13 4.24 6.69 11.12
C HIS A 13 4.26 7.31 9.72
N ARG A 14 5.11 8.31 9.50
CA ARG A 14 5.18 8.92 8.17
C ARG A 14 5.76 7.92 7.17
N PRO A 15 5.00 7.53 6.12
CA PRO A 15 5.53 6.66 5.09
C PRO A 15 6.64 7.35 4.29
N ILE A 16 7.63 6.56 3.90
CA ILE A 16 8.69 6.97 2.98
C ILE A 16 8.69 6.07 1.75
N ARG A 17 9.14 6.59 0.62
CA ARG A 17 9.32 5.78 -0.58
C ARG A 17 10.47 4.81 -0.36
N ALA A 18 10.16 3.52 -0.50
CA ALA A 18 11.15 2.47 -0.30
C ALA A 18 12.10 2.35 -1.50
N ASN A 19 13.30 1.88 -1.21
CA ASN A 19 14.32 1.53 -2.18
C ASN A 19 15.02 0.24 -1.74
N ILE A 20 16.08 -0.14 -2.42
CA ILE A 20 16.78 -1.41 -2.18
C ILE A 20 17.33 -1.55 -0.74
N HIS A 21 17.64 -0.46 -0.05
CA HIS A 21 18.11 -0.49 1.34
C HIS A 21 17.03 -0.92 2.34
N HIS A 22 15.75 -0.90 1.93
CA HIS A 22 14.61 -1.34 2.74
C HIS A 22 14.21 -2.80 2.45
N LEU A 23 14.93 -3.50 1.54
CA LEU A 23 14.54 -4.81 1.01
C LEU A 23 14.32 -5.85 2.10
N GLU A 24 15.20 -5.93 3.10
CA GLU A 24 15.10 -6.91 4.18
C GLU A 24 13.80 -6.74 4.97
N ALA A 25 13.51 -5.53 5.41
CA ALA A 25 12.29 -5.22 6.15
C ALA A 25 11.03 -5.43 5.31
N LEU A 26 11.07 -5.07 4.03
CA LEU A 26 9.98 -5.29 3.10
C LEU A 26 9.72 -6.77 2.86
N ALA A 27 10.77 -7.57 2.62
CA ALA A 27 10.66 -8.99 2.35
C ALA A 27 10.02 -9.74 3.53
N PHE A 28 10.40 -9.40 4.75
CA PHE A 28 9.81 -9.96 5.96
C PHE A 28 8.30 -9.66 6.04
N MET A 29 7.91 -8.40 5.84
CA MET A 29 6.50 -8.01 5.87
C MET A 29 5.72 -8.58 4.69
N PHE A 30 6.31 -8.66 3.51
CA PHE A 30 5.70 -9.23 2.31
C PHE A 30 5.48 -10.74 2.45
N ASP A 31 6.41 -11.46 3.04
CA ASP A 31 6.22 -12.87 3.34
C ASP A 31 5.09 -13.09 4.37
N SER A 32 5.01 -12.23 5.40
CA SER A 32 3.89 -12.24 6.35
C SER A 32 2.54 -11.92 5.69
N TYR A 33 2.52 -11.00 4.75
CA TYR A 33 1.34 -10.68 3.94
C TYR A 33 0.89 -11.87 3.09
N ARG A 34 1.81 -12.59 2.45
CA ARG A 34 1.51 -13.81 1.69
C ARG A 34 0.92 -14.90 2.59
N GLN A 35 1.46 -15.08 3.78
CA GLN A 35 0.93 -16.03 4.76
C GLN A 35 -0.49 -15.66 5.21
N PHE A 36 -0.80 -14.37 5.35
CA PHE A 36 -2.17 -13.92 5.62
C PHE A 36 -3.17 -14.38 4.54
N TYR A 37 -2.72 -14.49 3.29
CA TYR A 37 -3.50 -15.02 2.16
C TYR A 37 -3.34 -16.54 1.97
N GLY A 38 -2.85 -17.27 2.97
CA GLY A 38 -2.80 -18.74 2.97
C GLY A 38 -1.60 -19.34 2.25
N GLN A 39 -0.62 -18.55 1.85
CA GLN A 39 0.62 -19.06 1.28
C GLN A 39 1.58 -19.55 2.36
N SER A 40 2.38 -20.55 2.03
CA SER A 40 3.51 -20.94 2.90
C SER A 40 4.57 -19.84 2.95
N SER A 41 5.26 -19.74 4.11
CA SER A 41 6.40 -18.83 4.23
C SER A 41 7.51 -19.22 3.25
N ASP A 42 8.01 -18.24 2.52
CA ASP A 42 9.18 -18.36 1.65
C ASP A 42 9.87 -16.99 1.55
N LEU A 43 10.64 -16.69 2.57
CA LEU A 43 11.35 -15.41 2.67
C LEU A 43 12.35 -15.21 1.53
N SER A 44 12.97 -16.30 1.06
CA SER A 44 13.92 -16.22 -0.06
C SER A 44 13.23 -15.79 -1.35
N ALA A 45 12.14 -16.45 -1.72
CA ALA A 45 11.36 -16.08 -2.89
C ALA A 45 10.75 -14.68 -2.76
N ALA A 46 10.27 -14.29 -1.57
CA ALA A 46 9.77 -12.97 -1.28
C ALA A 46 10.85 -11.89 -1.50
N THR A 47 12.07 -12.14 -1.04
CA THR A 47 13.22 -11.24 -1.23
C THR A 47 13.54 -11.06 -2.71
N VAL A 48 13.69 -12.17 -3.46
CA VAL A 48 13.99 -12.13 -4.90
C VAL A 48 12.89 -11.39 -5.66
N PHE A 49 11.63 -11.66 -5.37
CA PHE A 49 10.50 -11.01 -6.03
C PHE A 49 10.53 -9.49 -5.83
N LEU A 50 10.71 -9.02 -4.60
CA LEU A 50 10.73 -7.58 -4.29
C LEU A 50 11.99 -6.89 -4.82
N GLN A 51 13.15 -7.54 -4.74
CA GLN A 51 14.39 -7.02 -5.31
C GLN A 51 14.22 -6.73 -6.80
N GLU A 52 13.69 -7.68 -7.54
CA GLU A 52 13.43 -7.51 -8.98
C GLU A 52 12.47 -6.34 -9.28
N ARG A 53 11.39 -6.20 -8.47
CA ARG A 53 10.44 -5.07 -8.63
C ARG A 53 11.13 -3.72 -8.39
N LEU A 54 11.98 -3.62 -7.39
CA LEU A 54 12.69 -2.40 -7.04
C LEU A 54 13.76 -2.05 -8.10
N GLU A 55 14.60 -3.02 -8.48
CA GLU A 55 15.69 -2.82 -9.44
C GLU A 55 15.17 -2.45 -10.84
N LYS A 56 14.14 -3.16 -11.31
CA LYS A 56 13.52 -2.92 -12.61
C LYS A 56 12.50 -1.78 -12.60
N LYS A 57 12.29 -1.11 -11.46
CA LYS A 57 11.30 -0.04 -11.29
C LYS A 57 9.89 -0.44 -11.75
N GLN A 58 9.51 -1.67 -11.46
CA GLN A 58 8.22 -2.25 -11.84
C GLN A 58 7.12 -1.98 -10.83
N SER A 59 7.46 -1.50 -9.65
CA SER A 59 6.52 -1.08 -8.63
C SER A 59 6.98 0.18 -7.90
N VAL A 60 6.07 0.83 -7.21
CA VAL A 60 6.34 1.87 -6.22
C VAL A 60 5.89 1.34 -4.88
N ILE A 61 6.79 1.38 -3.90
CA ILE A 61 6.52 0.88 -2.56
C ILE A 61 6.72 2.02 -1.57
N PHE A 62 5.77 2.17 -0.63
CA PHE A 62 5.95 3.00 0.55
C PHE A 62 6.00 2.13 1.78
N ILE A 63 6.90 2.46 2.70
CA ILE A 63 7.11 1.79 3.97
C ILE A 63 6.90 2.78 5.11
N ALA A 64 6.18 2.37 6.13
CA ALA A 64 5.96 3.14 7.35
C ALA A 64 6.71 2.52 8.51
N TYR A 65 7.33 3.37 9.32
CA TYR A 65 8.06 2.96 10.52
C TYR A 65 7.36 3.49 11.77
N HIS A 66 7.40 2.69 12.82
CA HIS A 66 7.14 3.12 14.19
C HIS A 66 8.47 3.09 14.95
N ALA A 67 8.97 4.27 15.31
CA ALA A 67 10.37 4.42 15.68
C ALA A 67 11.29 3.84 14.58
N GLU A 68 12.12 2.86 14.88
CA GLU A 68 13.01 2.20 13.90
C GLU A 68 12.46 0.86 13.37
N ILE A 69 11.24 0.48 13.77
CA ILE A 69 10.63 -0.79 13.40
C ILE A 69 9.71 -0.59 12.21
N ALA A 70 9.91 -1.35 11.13
CA ALA A 70 9.02 -1.35 9.98
C ALA A 70 7.62 -1.85 10.40
N ALA A 71 6.62 -0.97 10.29
CA ALA A 71 5.28 -1.20 10.81
C ALA A 71 4.29 -1.65 9.73
N GLY A 72 4.52 -1.26 8.49
CA GLY A 72 3.65 -1.63 7.37
C GLY A 72 4.20 -1.14 6.04
N PHE A 73 3.62 -1.62 4.97
CA PHE A 73 3.97 -1.20 3.61
C PHE A 73 2.74 -1.20 2.70
N VAL A 74 2.87 -0.50 1.58
CA VAL A 74 1.95 -0.55 0.45
C VAL A 74 2.76 -0.66 -0.83
N GLN A 75 2.30 -1.51 -1.78
CA GLN A 75 2.92 -1.67 -3.09
C GLN A 75 1.95 -1.31 -4.19
N LEU A 76 2.41 -0.48 -5.12
CA LEU A 76 1.65 -0.03 -6.29
C LEU A 76 2.28 -0.56 -7.57
N TYR A 77 1.46 -1.08 -8.47
CA TYR A 77 1.88 -1.41 -9.83
C TYR A 77 1.36 -0.38 -10.83
N PRO A 78 2.20 0.01 -11.82
CA PRO A 78 1.77 0.92 -12.86
C PRO A 78 0.81 0.24 -13.83
N SER A 79 -0.20 0.98 -14.25
CA SER A 79 -1.12 0.63 -15.32
C SER A 79 -1.51 1.89 -16.09
N PHE A 80 -2.33 1.73 -17.11
CA PHE A 80 -2.80 2.84 -17.94
C PHE A 80 -4.28 2.71 -18.25
N SER A 81 -4.98 3.83 -18.28
CA SER A 81 -6.33 3.92 -18.80
C SER A 81 -6.28 4.43 -20.24
N SER A 82 -6.56 3.58 -21.21
CA SER A 82 -6.58 3.95 -22.62
C SER A 82 -7.65 5.00 -22.91
N VAL A 83 -8.84 4.86 -22.31
CA VAL A 83 -9.94 5.81 -22.49
C VAL A 83 -9.56 7.20 -22.00
N SER A 84 -8.88 7.30 -20.87
CA SER A 84 -8.45 8.60 -20.32
C SER A 84 -7.07 9.04 -20.82
N MET A 85 -6.33 8.17 -21.50
CA MET A 85 -4.93 8.39 -21.92
C MET A 85 -4.05 8.84 -20.75
N LYS A 86 -4.27 8.26 -19.59
CA LYS A 86 -3.57 8.59 -18.34
C LYS A 86 -3.08 7.35 -17.62
N ARG A 87 -2.04 7.55 -16.79
CA ARG A 87 -1.59 6.54 -15.84
C ARG A 87 -2.70 6.19 -14.85
N LEU A 88 -2.72 4.93 -14.47
CA LEU A 88 -3.53 4.39 -13.39
C LEU A 88 -2.60 3.58 -12.46
N TRP A 89 -2.73 3.71 -11.17
CA TRP A 89 -1.97 2.91 -10.23
C TRP A 89 -2.84 1.82 -9.62
N ILE A 90 -2.35 0.59 -9.61
CA ILE A 90 -2.97 -0.53 -8.92
C ILE A 90 -2.36 -0.63 -7.53
N LEU A 91 -3.12 -0.35 -6.49
CA LEU A 91 -2.74 -0.65 -5.12
C LEU A 91 -2.93 -2.16 -4.93
N ASN A 92 -1.83 -2.90 -5.05
CA ASN A 92 -1.87 -4.36 -5.05
C ASN A 92 -1.75 -4.95 -3.64
N ASP A 93 -0.85 -4.41 -2.83
CA ASP A 93 -0.56 -4.91 -1.50
C ASP A 93 -0.66 -3.77 -0.48
N LEU A 94 -1.35 -4.01 0.62
CA LEU A 94 -1.37 -3.16 1.80
C LEU A 94 -1.31 -4.07 3.03
N PHE A 95 -0.28 -3.91 3.82
CA PHE A 95 -0.06 -4.71 5.01
C PHE A 95 0.41 -3.85 6.18
N VAL A 96 -0.15 -4.12 7.36
CA VAL A 96 0.30 -3.56 8.63
C VAL A 96 0.51 -4.72 9.59
N ARG A 97 1.67 -4.77 10.20
CA ARG A 97 2.01 -5.77 11.23
C ARG A 97 1.01 -5.68 12.37
N GLN A 98 0.66 -6.82 12.94
CA GLN A 98 -0.42 -6.96 13.91
C GLN A 98 -0.28 -6.01 15.11
N GLU A 99 0.94 -5.86 15.63
CA GLU A 99 1.26 -5.02 16.78
C GLU A 99 1.11 -3.52 16.52
N PHE A 100 1.06 -3.10 15.25
CA PHE A 100 0.90 -1.69 14.83
C PHE A 100 -0.46 -1.37 14.22
N ARG A 101 -1.39 -2.34 14.24
CA ARG A 101 -2.76 -2.12 13.75
C ARG A 101 -3.53 -1.16 14.66
N ARG A 102 -4.56 -0.50 14.10
CA ARG A 102 -5.42 0.48 14.80
C ARG A 102 -4.66 1.71 15.33
N GLN A 103 -3.49 1.99 14.79
CA GLN A 103 -2.66 3.15 15.14
C GLN A 103 -2.50 4.14 13.99
N GLY A 104 -3.34 4.04 12.95
CA GLY A 104 -3.34 4.96 11.81
C GLY A 104 -2.27 4.67 10.75
N VAL A 105 -1.51 3.57 10.84
CA VAL A 105 -0.44 3.23 9.87
C VAL A 105 -1.02 3.06 8.47
N ALA A 106 -2.11 2.29 8.32
CA ALA A 106 -2.74 2.06 7.03
C ALA A 106 -3.33 3.35 6.43
N ASP A 107 -3.97 4.20 7.24
CA ASP A 107 -4.46 5.51 6.80
C ASP A 107 -3.33 6.40 6.27
N ASN A 108 -2.17 6.40 6.95
CA ASN A 108 -1.01 7.17 6.52
C ASN A 108 -0.44 6.64 5.20
N LEU A 109 -0.33 5.32 5.04
CA LEU A 109 0.09 4.70 3.80
C LEU A 109 -0.86 5.04 2.63
N LEU A 110 -2.18 4.95 2.83
CA LEU A 110 -3.17 5.30 1.81
C LEU A 110 -3.13 6.78 1.44
N ARG A 111 -2.94 7.67 2.40
CA ARG A 111 -2.79 9.10 2.11
C ARG A 111 -1.53 9.42 1.31
N GLU A 112 -0.41 8.79 1.64
CA GLU A 112 0.83 8.99 0.90
C GLU A 112 0.74 8.44 -0.53
N THR A 113 0.09 7.28 -0.75
CA THR A 113 -0.16 6.76 -2.10
C THR A 113 -1.07 7.66 -2.92
N ALA A 114 -2.13 8.21 -2.32
CA ALA A 114 -3.04 9.12 -2.99
C ALA A 114 -2.33 10.44 -3.41
N LYS A 115 -1.49 10.97 -2.50
CA LYS A 115 -0.65 12.13 -2.79
C LYS A 115 0.31 11.84 -3.95
N PHE A 116 1.04 10.74 -3.89
CA PHE A 116 1.95 10.31 -4.93
C PHE A 116 1.26 10.17 -6.28
N ALA A 117 0.14 9.45 -6.35
CA ALA A 117 -0.60 9.24 -7.59
C ALA A 117 -1.11 10.55 -8.21
N LYS A 118 -1.53 11.50 -7.37
CA LYS A 118 -1.95 12.83 -7.81
C LYS A 118 -0.78 13.65 -8.36
N GLU A 119 0.36 13.63 -7.69
CA GLU A 119 1.58 14.32 -8.13
C GLU A 119 2.15 13.72 -9.43
N ASP A 120 2.00 12.40 -9.62
CA ASP A 120 2.36 11.67 -10.86
C ASP A 120 1.38 11.95 -12.02
N GLY A 121 0.31 12.71 -11.81
CA GLY A 121 -0.70 13.02 -12.81
C GLY A 121 -1.59 11.84 -13.19
N ALA A 122 -1.64 10.80 -12.38
CA ALA A 122 -2.46 9.62 -12.63
C ALA A 122 -3.96 9.97 -12.60
N LYS A 123 -4.76 9.21 -13.34
CA LYS A 123 -6.23 9.27 -13.27
C LYS A 123 -6.74 8.91 -11.86
N GLY A 124 -6.08 7.95 -11.21
CA GLY A 124 -6.47 7.45 -9.90
C GLY A 124 -5.73 6.20 -9.48
N LEU A 125 -6.24 5.63 -8.39
CA LEU A 125 -5.84 4.37 -7.81
C LEU A 125 -7.00 3.38 -7.90
N VAL A 126 -6.71 2.14 -8.22
CA VAL A 126 -7.66 1.02 -8.16
C VAL A 126 -7.11 -0.07 -7.26
N LEU A 127 -7.99 -0.82 -6.64
CA LEU A 127 -7.63 -1.95 -5.79
C LEU A 127 -8.72 -3.02 -5.81
N SER A 128 -8.37 -4.21 -5.36
CA SER A 128 -9.32 -5.27 -5.05
C SER A 128 -9.06 -5.80 -3.64
N THR A 129 -10.12 -6.19 -2.95
CA THR A 129 -10.03 -6.87 -1.66
C THR A 129 -11.08 -7.96 -1.57
N GLN A 130 -10.89 -8.92 -0.68
CA GLN A 130 -11.86 -9.98 -0.47
C GLN A 130 -13.19 -9.41 0.02
N LYS A 131 -14.30 -9.93 -0.48
CA LYS A 131 -15.66 -9.51 -0.07
C LYS A 131 -15.94 -9.71 1.42
N THR A 132 -15.17 -10.59 2.07
CA THR A 132 -15.25 -10.88 3.51
C THR A 132 -14.32 -10.02 4.36
N ASN A 133 -13.44 -9.23 3.75
CA ASN A 133 -12.52 -8.35 4.47
C ASN A 133 -13.16 -6.99 4.75
N TYR A 134 -14.11 -6.98 5.68
CA TYR A 134 -14.91 -5.79 6.03
C TYR A 134 -14.04 -4.65 6.59
N PHE A 135 -12.98 -4.97 7.35
CA PHE A 135 -12.06 -3.94 7.88
C PHE A 135 -11.33 -3.18 6.77
N ALA A 136 -10.85 -3.89 5.75
CA ALA A 136 -10.22 -3.26 4.60
C ALA A 136 -11.22 -2.41 3.81
N GLN A 137 -12.45 -2.91 3.61
CA GLN A 137 -13.50 -2.17 2.91
C GLN A 137 -13.83 -0.86 3.62
N GLU A 138 -14.03 -0.87 4.93
CA GLU A 138 -14.27 0.34 5.73
C GLU A 138 -13.10 1.32 5.64
N LEU A 139 -11.86 0.82 5.72
CA LEU A 139 -10.66 1.62 5.58
C LEU A 139 -10.59 2.32 4.23
N TYR A 140 -10.89 1.62 3.14
CA TYR A 140 -10.86 2.19 1.79
C TYR A 140 -11.95 3.24 1.61
N ILE A 141 -13.19 2.97 2.03
CA ILE A 141 -14.31 3.94 1.97
C ILE A 141 -13.96 5.20 2.76
N LYS A 142 -13.43 5.06 3.97
CA LYS A 142 -12.95 6.18 4.80
C LYS A 142 -11.92 7.04 4.09
N ASN A 143 -11.06 6.42 3.27
CA ASN A 143 -10.03 7.11 2.49
C ASN A 143 -10.49 7.55 1.08
N GLY A 144 -11.79 7.56 0.83
CA GLY A 144 -12.40 8.12 -0.40
C GLY A 144 -12.48 7.16 -1.57
N TYR A 145 -12.13 5.89 -1.40
CA TYR A 145 -12.36 4.87 -2.42
C TYR A 145 -13.85 4.55 -2.54
N LYS A 146 -14.27 4.21 -3.73
CA LYS A 146 -15.66 3.83 -4.02
C LYS A 146 -15.68 2.43 -4.61
N VAL A 147 -16.73 1.67 -4.29
CA VAL A 147 -16.96 0.38 -4.92
C VAL A 147 -17.30 0.61 -6.40
N ASP A 148 -16.68 -0.16 -7.28
CA ASP A 148 -17.03 -0.16 -8.70
C ASP A 148 -18.35 -0.92 -8.87
N ILE A 149 -19.37 -0.21 -9.31
CA ILE A 149 -20.71 -0.78 -9.58
C ILE A 149 -21.01 -0.85 -11.10
N GLU A 150 -20.12 -0.30 -11.92
CA GLU A 150 -20.34 -0.21 -13.38
C GLU A 150 -19.66 -1.37 -14.11
N PHE A 151 -18.55 -1.89 -13.58
CA PHE A 151 -17.74 -2.92 -14.24
C PHE A 151 -17.68 -4.21 -13.44
N GLN A 152 -17.84 -5.33 -14.15
CA GLN A 152 -17.55 -6.65 -13.61
C GLN A 152 -16.12 -7.04 -13.98
N HIS A 153 -15.43 -7.67 -13.04
CA HIS A 153 -14.06 -8.13 -13.22
C HIS A 153 -14.05 -9.65 -13.45
N TYR A 154 -13.30 -10.08 -14.45
CA TYR A 154 -13.14 -11.49 -14.81
C TYR A 154 -11.66 -11.87 -14.70
N THR A 155 -11.40 -13.11 -14.27
CA THR A 155 -10.05 -13.65 -14.13
C THR A 155 -9.92 -14.95 -14.90
N LEU A 156 -8.81 -15.12 -15.60
CA LEU A 156 -8.40 -16.37 -16.21
C LEU A 156 -7.05 -16.79 -15.64
N TYR A 157 -6.98 -17.93 -15.00
CA TYR A 157 -5.75 -18.52 -14.48
C TYR A 157 -5.22 -19.60 -15.41
N PHE A 158 -3.89 -19.82 -15.39
CA PHE A 158 -3.22 -20.86 -16.19
C PHE A 158 -2.55 -21.88 -15.27
#